data_043fc747fe28e8a2dd796364028a81ae
#
_entry.id   043fc747fe28e8a2dd796364028a81ae
#
_cell.length_a   1.000
_cell.length_b   1.000
_cell.length_c   1.000
_cell.angle_alpha   90.00
_cell.angle_beta   90.00
_cell.angle_gamma   90.00
#
_symmetry.space_group_name_H-M   'P 1'
#
loop_
_entity.id
_entity.type
_entity.pdbx_description
1 polymer ?
#
loop_
_entity_poly.entity_id
_entity_poly.type
_entity_poly.pdbx_seq_one_letter_code
_entity_poly.pdbx_strand_id
1 'polypeptide(L)'
;MNQSFRGGVLALVLGCLVTLTARADTPTPDDQPSPRPVPLVFDTDMGNDVDDALALGVIHALESRGECRLLAVTVSKDNPYSAVYCDLVNHFYGRGTIPVGAVRDGKTPEDGKFVRAIVEAADDGRPRYPRGMRVGDEAPEAVALLRRVLAEEADESVVLVVVGFSTNMARLVDSPPDEISPLSGRELVARKCRLLSIMAGNYGAGQRKPEYNVHVDLAAARRVYEAWPTPIVASGFEIGLAITYPAESILADYHYVRHHPLSEAYALYLPMPYDRPTWDLTSVLYAVRPERGYFGLSPWGTITVGDDALTHHAPSSDGQHRYLTVTAEQIVRVREALVQLASQPPCTGGE
;
A
#
# COMPACT_ATOMS: atom_id res chain seq x y z
N MET A 1 74.97 -17.58 80.46
CA MET A 1 73.47 -17.29 80.54
C MET A 1 73.03 -16.97 79.15
N ASN A 2 72.47 -17.97 78.55
CA ASN A 2 72.06 -17.94 77.11
C ASN A 2 70.57 -17.65 77.02
N GLN A 3 70.24 -16.72 76.20
CA GLN A 3 68.83 -16.60 75.66
C GLN A 3 68.86 -16.64 74.15
N SER A 4 68.25 -17.64 73.66
CA SER A 4 68.01 -17.88 72.20
C SER A 4 66.81 -17.13 71.68
N PHE A 5 67.04 -16.35 70.69
CA PHE A 5 65.96 -15.72 69.91
C PHE A 5 65.51 -16.68 68.74
N ARG A 6 64.25 -16.99 68.72
CA ARG A 6 63.62 -17.67 67.61
C ARG A 6 62.91 -16.59 66.68
N GLY A 7 63.40 -16.49 65.49
CA GLY A 7 62.75 -15.65 64.47
C GLY A 7 61.61 -16.38 63.78
N GLY A 8 60.46 -15.78 63.80
CA GLY A 8 59.34 -16.24 63.02
C GLY A 8 59.24 -15.55 61.65
N VAL A 9 59.28 -16.34 60.61
CA VAL A 9 59.09 -15.83 59.20
C VAL A 9 57.56 -15.70 58.92
N LEU A 10 57.16 -14.46 58.67
CA LEU A 10 55.80 -14.14 58.29
C LEU A 10 55.71 -14.20 56.75
N ALA A 11 55.00 -15.22 56.19
CA ALA A 11 54.74 -15.33 54.75
C ALA A 11 53.54 -14.48 54.38
N LEU A 12 53.79 -13.43 53.60
CA LEU A 12 52.69 -12.61 52.97
C LEU A 12 52.18 -13.35 51.74
N VAL A 13 50.91 -13.82 51.79
CA VAL A 13 50.22 -14.35 50.63
C VAL A 13 49.53 -13.17 49.96
N LEU A 14 50.05 -12.76 48.81
CA LEU A 14 49.45 -11.72 47.95
C LEU A 14 48.36 -12.39 47.13
N GLY A 15 47.10 -12.24 47.51
CA GLY A 15 45.93 -12.70 46.74
C GLY A 15 45.66 -11.76 45.58
N CYS A 16 45.96 -12.18 44.32
CA CYS A 16 45.50 -11.50 43.12
C CYS A 16 43.98 -11.66 42.95
N LEU A 17 43.23 -10.60 43.24
CA LEU A 17 41.82 -10.51 42.85
C LEU A 17 41.76 -10.22 41.34
N VAL A 18 41.47 -11.23 40.53
CA VAL A 18 41.11 -11.05 39.12
C VAL A 18 39.66 -10.62 39.08
N THR A 19 39.42 -9.31 38.93
CA THR A 19 38.08 -8.81 38.62
C THR A 19 37.77 -9.12 37.15
N LEU A 20 36.95 -10.15 36.88
CA LEU A 20 36.30 -10.31 35.57
C LEU A 20 35.30 -9.17 35.38
N THR A 21 35.67 -8.14 34.64
CA THR A 21 34.71 -7.20 34.07
C THR A 21 33.99 -7.88 32.93
N ALA A 22 32.74 -8.30 33.16
CA ALA A 22 31.82 -8.68 32.08
C ALA A 22 31.67 -7.44 31.18
N ARG A 23 32.25 -7.50 29.99
CA ARG A 23 31.95 -6.55 28.91
C ARG A 23 30.51 -6.85 28.50
N ALA A 24 29.61 -5.93 28.78
CA ALA A 24 28.29 -5.94 28.12
C ALA A 24 28.57 -5.70 26.63
N ASP A 25 28.35 -6.74 25.81
CA ASP A 25 28.37 -6.60 24.37
C ASP A 25 27.30 -5.59 23.99
N THR A 26 27.70 -4.42 23.55
CA THR A 26 26.83 -3.48 22.87
C THR A 26 26.37 -4.15 21.59
N PRO A 27 25.04 -4.30 21.37
CA PRO A 27 24.52 -4.90 20.14
C PRO A 27 25.11 -4.16 18.93
N THR A 28 25.70 -4.93 18.01
CA THR A 28 26.20 -4.39 16.74
C THR A 28 25.00 -3.88 15.91
N PRO A 29 25.19 -2.89 15.01
CA PRO A 29 24.10 -2.42 14.12
C PRO A 29 23.42 -3.53 13.32
N ASP A 30 24.07 -4.68 13.14
CA ASP A 30 23.53 -5.87 12.47
C ASP A 30 22.54 -6.71 13.33
N ASP A 31 22.49 -6.48 14.65
CA ASP A 31 21.57 -7.18 15.56
C ASP A 31 20.17 -6.58 15.64
N GLN A 32 19.89 -5.50 14.91
CA GLN A 32 18.54 -4.98 14.80
C GLN A 32 17.72 -5.89 13.86
N PRO A 33 16.61 -6.50 14.34
CA PRO A 33 15.78 -7.29 13.46
C PRO A 33 15.30 -6.42 12.30
N SER A 34 15.51 -6.89 11.08
CA SER A 34 15.00 -6.21 9.89
C SER A 34 13.51 -5.88 10.09
N PRO A 35 13.04 -4.67 9.74
CA PRO A 35 11.64 -4.32 9.87
C PRO A 35 10.78 -5.41 9.19
N ARG A 36 9.77 -5.91 9.89
CA ARG A 36 8.88 -6.91 9.30
C ARG A 36 8.14 -6.30 8.11
N PRO A 37 8.02 -7.03 6.98
CA PRO A 37 7.26 -6.55 5.83
C PRO A 37 5.83 -6.14 6.25
N VAL A 38 5.34 -5.03 5.75
CA VAL A 38 3.98 -4.54 6.01
C VAL A 38 2.96 -5.46 5.31
N PRO A 39 2.08 -6.19 6.03
CA PRO A 39 0.98 -6.89 5.41
C PRO A 39 0.02 -5.87 4.78
N LEU A 40 -0.20 -5.94 3.46
CA LEU A 40 -0.89 -4.93 2.68
C LEU A 40 -1.99 -5.55 1.83
N VAL A 41 -3.17 -4.96 1.81
CA VAL A 41 -4.21 -5.21 0.81
C VAL A 41 -4.34 -3.95 -0.05
N PHE A 42 -4.46 -4.14 -1.37
CA PHE A 42 -4.63 -3.07 -2.33
C PHE A 42 -6.03 -3.12 -2.95
N ASP A 43 -6.82 -2.06 -2.74
CA ASP A 43 -8.16 -1.90 -3.34
C ASP A 43 -8.10 -0.76 -4.37
N THR A 44 -8.52 -1.03 -5.61
CA THR A 44 -8.30 -0.20 -6.78
C THR A 44 -9.54 -0.15 -7.68
N ASP A 45 -9.77 0.92 -8.40
CA ASP A 45 -10.74 0.99 -9.51
C ASP A 45 -10.05 0.84 -10.88
N MET A 46 -9.08 -0.05 -10.93
CA MET A 46 -8.21 -0.39 -12.07
C MET A 46 -8.92 -0.28 -13.43
N GLY A 47 -8.41 0.62 -14.26
CA GLY A 47 -8.93 0.86 -15.61
C GLY A 47 -9.64 2.20 -15.77
N ASN A 48 -9.97 2.91 -14.71
CA ASN A 48 -10.47 4.29 -14.80
C ASN A 48 -9.32 5.26 -15.05
N ASP A 49 -8.22 5.12 -14.33
CA ASP A 49 -6.98 5.83 -14.56
C ASP A 49 -5.79 4.84 -14.69
N VAL A 50 -4.65 5.31 -15.14
CA VAL A 50 -3.47 4.47 -15.35
C VAL A 50 -2.52 4.48 -14.16
N ASP A 51 -2.64 5.41 -13.25
CA ASP A 51 -1.83 5.45 -12.04
C ASP A 51 -2.13 4.31 -11.07
N ASP A 52 -3.34 3.73 -11.08
CA ASP A 52 -3.65 2.42 -10.47
C ASP A 52 -2.62 1.33 -10.87
N ALA A 53 -2.35 1.23 -12.17
CA ALA A 53 -1.40 0.24 -12.70
C ALA A 53 0.03 0.50 -12.19
N LEU A 54 0.47 1.76 -12.21
CA LEU A 54 1.77 2.14 -11.67
C LEU A 54 1.85 1.90 -10.15
N ALA A 55 0.77 2.15 -9.41
CA ALA A 55 0.68 1.90 -7.97
C ALA A 55 0.86 0.41 -7.65
N LEU A 56 0.25 -0.49 -8.42
CA LEU A 56 0.45 -1.94 -8.28
C LEU A 56 1.92 -2.32 -8.58
N GLY A 57 2.55 -1.68 -9.59
CA GLY A 57 3.98 -1.85 -9.86
C GLY A 57 4.87 -1.41 -8.69
N VAL A 58 4.55 -0.27 -8.06
CA VAL A 58 5.24 0.21 -6.84
C VAL A 58 5.12 -0.81 -5.70
N ILE A 59 3.93 -1.41 -5.50
CA ILE A 59 3.74 -2.44 -4.47
C ILE A 59 4.64 -3.64 -4.75
N HIS A 60 4.68 -4.14 -5.99
CA HIS A 60 5.55 -5.27 -6.36
C HIS A 60 7.04 -4.98 -6.16
N ALA A 61 7.48 -3.75 -6.43
CA ALA A 61 8.84 -3.32 -6.16
C ALA A 61 9.16 -3.27 -4.66
N LEU A 62 8.24 -2.73 -3.85
CA LEU A 62 8.39 -2.70 -2.38
C LEU A 62 8.40 -4.11 -1.78
N GLU A 63 7.57 -5.01 -2.30
CA GLU A 63 7.57 -6.41 -1.89
C GLU A 63 8.88 -7.12 -2.27
N SER A 64 9.43 -6.85 -3.45
CA SER A 64 10.74 -7.36 -3.87
C SER A 64 11.88 -6.89 -2.97
N ARG A 65 11.71 -5.76 -2.30
CA ARG A 65 12.65 -5.21 -1.31
C ARG A 65 12.39 -5.71 0.11
N GLY A 66 11.37 -6.57 0.32
CA GLY A 66 10.98 -7.06 1.64
C GLY A 66 10.32 -5.99 2.53
N GLU A 67 9.84 -4.89 1.96
CA GLU A 67 9.24 -3.80 2.72
C GLU A 67 7.74 -3.98 2.95
N CYS A 68 7.04 -4.71 2.08
CA CYS A 68 5.65 -5.12 2.27
C CYS A 68 5.43 -6.56 1.82
N ARG A 69 4.25 -7.10 2.14
CA ARG A 69 3.71 -8.36 1.65
C ARG A 69 2.29 -8.11 1.15
N LEU A 70 2.09 -8.21 -0.16
CA LEU A 70 0.78 -8.03 -0.79
C LEU A 70 -0.08 -9.27 -0.54
N LEU A 71 -1.12 -9.11 0.26
CA LEU A 71 -2.02 -10.19 0.70
C LEU A 71 -3.10 -10.49 -0.34
N ALA A 72 -3.63 -9.44 -0.93
CA ALA A 72 -4.68 -9.50 -1.95
C ALA A 72 -4.77 -8.18 -2.72
N VAL A 73 -5.33 -8.25 -3.92
CA VAL A 73 -5.85 -7.11 -4.65
C VAL A 73 -7.37 -7.21 -4.71
N THR A 74 -8.09 -6.14 -4.43
CA THR A 74 -9.54 -6.07 -4.63
C THR A 74 -9.88 -4.95 -5.59
N VAL A 75 -10.87 -5.18 -6.45
CA VAL A 75 -11.27 -4.23 -7.48
C VAL A 75 -12.66 -3.67 -7.17
N SER A 76 -12.77 -2.35 -7.10
CA SER A 76 -14.02 -1.62 -6.85
C SER A 76 -14.72 -1.14 -8.13
N LYS A 77 -14.05 -1.23 -9.29
CA LYS A 77 -14.63 -1.04 -10.61
C LYS A 77 -15.36 -2.30 -11.07
N ASP A 78 -16.64 -2.19 -11.42
CA ASP A 78 -17.48 -3.31 -11.88
C ASP A 78 -17.28 -3.57 -13.37
N ASN A 79 -16.09 -4.02 -13.74
CA ASN A 79 -15.72 -4.30 -15.12
C ASN A 79 -15.00 -5.66 -15.21
N PRO A 80 -15.35 -6.51 -16.21
CA PRO A 80 -14.84 -7.86 -16.33
C PRO A 80 -13.32 -7.96 -16.61
N TYR A 81 -12.69 -6.89 -17.08
CA TYR A 81 -11.26 -6.90 -17.41
C TYR A 81 -10.37 -6.40 -16.26
N SER A 82 -10.92 -5.64 -15.31
CA SER A 82 -10.15 -5.00 -14.26
C SER A 82 -9.45 -5.98 -13.34
N ALA A 83 -10.16 -7.00 -12.84
CA ALA A 83 -9.57 -8.06 -12.02
C ALA A 83 -8.57 -8.91 -12.82
N VAL A 84 -8.88 -9.22 -14.09
CA VAL A 84 -7.99 -9.98 -14.97
C VAL A 84 -6.68 -9.23 -15.24
N TYR A 85 -6.76 -7.89 -15.39
CA TYR A 85 -5.57 -7.07 -15.55
C TYR A 85 -4.71 -7.07 -14.27
N CYS A 86 -5.30 -6.98 -13.09
CA CYS A 86 -4.55 -7.07 -11.83
C CYS A 86 -3.86 -8.44 -11.68
N ASP A 87 -4.56 -9.54 -11.99
CA ASP A 87 -3.99 -10.89 -12.01
C ASP A 87 -2.83 -11.02 -13.00
N LEU A 88 -2.99 -10.46 -14.20
CA LEU A 88 -1.95 -10.40 -15.23
C LEU A 88 -0.69 -9.66 -14.72
N VAL A 89 -0.86 -8.50 -14.07
CA VAL A 89 0.26 -7.76 -13.50
C VAL A 89 0.94 -8.56 -12.39
N ASN A 90 0.17 -9.20 -11.50
CA ASN A 90 0.74 -10.09 -10.48
C ASN A 90 1.59 -11.21 -11.12
N HIS A 91 1.10 -11.85 -12.18
CA HIS A 91 1.85 -12.87 -12.91
C HIS A 91 3.11 -12.32 -13.57
N PHE A 92 3.05 -11.13 -14.16
CA PHE A 92 4.22 -10.48 -14.76
C PHE A 92 5.35 -10.27 -13.75
N TYR A 93 5.01 -9.93 -12.50
CA TYR A 93 5.99 -9.79 -11.42
C TYR A 93 6.33 -11.12 -10.71
N GLY A 94 5.90 -12.27 -11.25
CA GLY A 94 6.20 -13.59 -10.68
C GLY A 94 5.39 -13.92 -9.42
N ARG A 95 4.25 -13.25 -9.20
CA ARG A 95 3.40 -13.39 -7.99
C ARG A 95 1.96 -13.75 -8.32
N GLY A 96 1.77 -14.61 -9.31
CA GLY A 96 0.43 -15.04 -9.75
C GLY A 96 -0.40 -15.80 -8.71
N THR A 97 0.15 -16.08 -7.53
CA THR A 97 -0.59 -16.68 -6.40
C THR A 97 -1.31 -15.65 -5.52
N ILE A 98 -1.05 -14.36 -5.69
CA ILE A 98 -1.76 -13.30 -4.97
C ILE A 98 -3.21 -13.28 -5.43
N PRO A 99 -4.19 -13.49 -4.53
CA PRO A 99 -5.59 -13.53 -4.91
C PRO A 99 -6.09 -12.15 -5.33
N VAL A 100 -6.97 -12.14 -6.34
CA VAL A 100 -7.65 -10.94 -6.82
C VAL A 100 -9.16 -11.13 -6.67
N GLY A 101 -9.82 -10.22 -5.97
CA GLY A 101 -11.28 -10.17 -5.78
C GLY A 101 -11.91 -9.05 -6.60
N ALA A 102 -13.16 -9.20 -6.99
CA ALA A 102 -13.91 -8.18 -7.73
C ALA A 102 -15.22 -7.82 -7.04
N VAL A 103 -15.56 -6.54 -7.10
CA VAL A 103 -16.88 -6.06 -6.69
C VAL A 103 -17.97 -6.71 -7.54
N ARG A 104 -19.15 -6.87 -6.97
CA ARG A 104 -20.38 -7.18 -7.70
C ARG A 104 -21.36 -6.03 -7.54
N ASP A 105 -22.11 -5.72 -8.60
CA ASP A 105 -23.05 -4.59 -8.60
C ASP A 105 -22.38 -3.27 -8.12
N GLY A 106 -21.22 -2.96 -8.72
CA GLY A 106 -20.39 -1.82 -8.39
C GLY A 106 -20.65 -0.60 -9.27
N LYS A 107 -19.58 0.17 -9.52
CA LYS A 107 -19.62 1.40 -10.31
C LYS A 107 -18.76 1.27 -11.56
N THR A 108 -18.96 2.18 -12.52
CA THR A 108 -18.14 2.37 -13.72
C THR A 108 -17.89 1.06 -14.50
N PRO A 109 -18.94 0.43 -15.10
CA PRO A 109 -18.82 -0.84 -15.81
C PRO A 109 -18.12 -0.74 -17.18
N GLU A 110 -17.88 0.44 -17.69
CA GLU A 110 -17.23 0.67 -18.99
C GLU A 110 -15.76 0.21 -19.00
N ASP A 111 -15.26 -0.25 -20.16
CA ASP A 111 -13.94 -0.87 -20.29
C ASP A 111 -12.76 0.05 -19.95
N GLY A 112 -12.96 1.37 -19.94
CA GLY A 112 -11.87 2.32 -19.84
C GLY A 112 -11.00 2.35 -21.09
N LYS A 113 -9.71 2.68 -20.95
CA LYS A 113 -8.85 2.92 -22.12
C LYS A 113 -7.82 1.84 -22.37
N PHE A 114 -7.45 1.01 -21.38
CA PHE A 114 -6.31 0.12 -21.50
C PHE A 114 -6.55 -1.31 -21.02
N VAL A 115 -7.34 -1.54 -19.97
CA VAL A 115 -7.45 -2.88 -19.34
C VAL A 115 -7.88 -3.95 -20.35
N ARG A 116 -8.92 -3.70 -21.13
CA ARG A 116 -9.38 -4.64 -22.16
C ARG A 116 -8.32 -4.89 -23.21
N ALA A 117 -7.73 -3.83 -23.74
CA ALA A 117 -6.72 -3.93 -24.81
C ALA A 117 -5.50 -4.75 -24.38
N ILE A 118 -5.03 -4.58 -23.13
CA ILE A 118 -3.89 -5.34 -22.59
C ILE A 118 -4.29 -6.79 -22.32
N VAL A 119 -5.46 -7.03 -21.73
CA VAL A 119 -5.94 -8.39 -21.44
C VAL A 119 -6.15 -9.19 -22.72
N GLU A 120 -6.68 -8.58 -23.78
CA GLU A 120 -6.91 -9.23 -25.08
C GLU A 120 -5.66 -9.26 -25.99
N ALA A 121 -4.55 -8.60 -25.59
CA ALA A 121 -3.33 -8.59 -26.37
C ALA A 121 -2.79 -10.01 -26.58
N ALA A 122 -2.46 -10.32 -27.83
CA ALA A 122 -1.97 -11.64 -28.24
C ALA A 122 -0.85 -11.52 -29.26
N ASP A 123 0.16 -12.40 -29.16
CA ASP A 123 1.23 -12.58 -30.11
C ASP A 123 1.15 -14.00 -30.68
N ASP A 124 1.10 -14.13 -31.99
CA ASP A 124 0.98 -15.42 -32.70
C ASP A 124 -0.21 -16.28 -32.18
N GLY A 125 -1.33 -15.63 -31.83
CA GLY A 125 -2.55 -16.30 -31.35
C GLY A 125 -2.50 -16.78 -29.89
N ARG A 126 -1.46 -16.40 -29.13
CA ARG A 126 -1.35 -16.69 -27.68
C ARG A 126 -1.43 -15.39 -26.88
N PRO A 127 -2.03 -15.43 -25.68
CA PRO A 127 -2.01 -14.27 -24.80
C PRO A 127 -0.59 -13.73 -24.63
N ARG A 128 -0.42 -12.41 -24.81
CA ARG A 128 0.87 -11.74 -24.66
C ARG A 128 1.40 -11.84 -23.23
N TYR A 129 0.51 -11.74 -22.26
CA TYR A 129 0.84 -11.75 -20.84
C TYR A 129 0.30 -13.02 -20.18
N PRO A 130 1.12 -13.73 -19.36
CA PRO A 130 0.65 -14.84 -18.56
C PRO A 130 -0.36 -14.32 -17.51
N ARG A 131 -1.37 -15.14 -17.23
CA ARG A 131 -2.39 -14.87 -16.22
C ARG A 131 -3.07 -16.17 -15.79
N GLY A 132 -3.57 -16.22 -14.54
CA GLY A 132 -4.36 -17.33 -14.03
C GLY A 132 -5.84 -17.18 -14.37
N MET A 133 -6.35 -15.96 -14.33
CA MET A 133 -7.75 -15.61 -14.56
C MET A 133 -8.01 -15.32 -16.04
N ARG A 134 -9.09 -15.87 -16.59
CA ARG A 134 -9.47 -15.66 -18.01
C ARG A 134 -10.57 -14.61 -18.16
N VAL A 135 -11.50 -14.58 -17.21
CA VAL A 135 -12.63 -13.66 -17.16
C VAL A 135 -12.84 -13.17 -15.73
N GLY A 136 -13.34 -11.95 -15.57
CA GLY A 136 -13.52 -11.33 -14.25
C GLY A 136 -14.48 -12.08 -13.31
N ASP A 137 -15.39 -12.86 -13.86
CA ASP A 137 -16.35 -13.67 -13.07
C ASP A 137 -15.66 -14.83 -12.31
N GLU A 138 -14.44 -15.21 -12.70
CA GLU A 138 -13.61 -16.18 -11.95
C GLU A 138 -13.07 -15.59 -10.63
N ALA A 139 -13.03 -14.26 -10.50
CA ALA A 139 -12.62 -13.61 -9.27
C ALA A 139 -13.63 -13.88 -8.14
N PRO A 140 -13.19 -14.19 -6.91
CA PRO A 140 -14.06 -14.17 -5.74
C PRO A 140 -14.67 -12.77 -5.53
N GLU A 141 -15.80 -12.74 -4.82
CA GLU A 141 -16.38 -11.46 -4.40
C GLU A 141 -15.41 -10.73 -3.46
N ALA A 142 -15.25 -9.41 -3.67
CA ALA A 142 -14.22 -8.61 -3.02
C ALA A 142 -14.32 -8.62 -1.48
N VAL A 143 -15.52 -8.47 -0.90
CA VAL A 143 -15.71 -8.44 0.55
C VAL A 143 -15.44 -9.80 1.18
N ALA A 144 -15.85 -10.89 0.52
CA ALA A 144 -15.56 -12.25 0.98
C ALA A 144 -14.04 -12.51 1.01
N LEU A 145 -13.30 -12.04 -0.02
CA LEU A 145 -11.84 -12.12 -0.03
C LEU A 145 -11.21 -11.28 1.07
N LEU A 146 -11.65 -10.03 1.24
CA LEU A 146 -11.17 -9.13 2.32
C LEU A 146 -11.36 -9.77 3.70
N ARG A 147 -12.54 -10.30 3.97
CA ARG A 147 -12.83 -10.95 5.26
C ARG A 147 -11.92 -12.14 5.52
N ARG A 148 -11.68 -12.99 4.49
CA ARG A 148 -10.79 -14.15 4.60
C ARG A 148 -9.36 -13.73 4.91
N VAL A 149 -8.80 -12.81 4.13
CA VAL A 149 -7.44 -12.32 4.31
C VAL A 149 -7.26 -11.68 5.70
N LEU A 150 -8.21 -10.85 6.11
CA LEU A 150 -8.15 -10.23 7.43
C LEU A 150 -8.23 -11.27 8.56
N ALA A 151 -9.10 -12.29 8.45
CA ALA A 151 -9.25 -13.31 9.49
C ALA A 151 -7.94 -14.10 9.72
N GLU A 152 -7.15 -14.31 8.68
CA GLU A 152 -5.90 -15.09 8.70
C GLU A 152 -4.70 -14.31 9.26
N GLU A 153 -4.73 -12.98 9.23
CA GLU A 153 -3.60 -12.14 9.65
C GLU A 153 -3.54 -11.91 11.16
N ALA A 154 -2.38 -11.45 11.64
CA ALA A 154 -2.19 -11.04 13.03
C ALA A 154 -3.02 -9.80 13.37
N ASP A 155 -3.40 -9.66 14.65
CA ASP A 155 -4.13 -8.48 15.11
C ASP A 155 -3.29 -7.21 14.92
N GLU A 156 -3.94 -6.09 14.56
CA GLU A 156 -3.35 -4.76 14.38
C GLU A 156 -2.16 -4.72 13.38
N SER A 157 -2.13 -5.63 12.40
CA SER A 157 -1.00 -5.73 11.48
C SER A 157 -1.28 -5.17 10.08
N VAL A 158 -2.49 -5.35 9.56
CA VAL A 158 -2.82 -5.10 8.17
C VAL A 158 -2.97 -3.62 7.86
N VAL A 159 -2.39 -3.19 6.75
CA VAL A 159 -2.65 -1.89 6.14
C VAL A 159 -3.52 -2.11 4.91
N LEU A 160 -4.67 -1.44 4.88
CA LEU A 160 -5.50 -1.35 3.68
C LEU A 160 -5.11 -0.09 2.90
N VAL A 161 -4.75 -0.27 1.64
CA VAL A 161 -4.50 0.83 0.70
C VAL A 161 -5.64 0.85 -0.30
N VAL A 162 -6.43 1.91 -0.26
CA VAL A 162 -7.63 2.08 -1.09
C VAL A 162 -7.38 3.25 -2.04
N VAL A 163 -7.37 2.98 -3.32
CA VAL A 163 -7.14 4.00 -4.34
C VAL A 163 -8.31 4.14 -5.32
N GLY A 164 -9.25 3.20 -5.27
CA GLY A 164 -10.51 3.27 -5.98
C GLY A 164 -11.68 3.77 -5.11
N PHE A 165 -12.90 3.37 -5.49
CA PHE A 165 -14.12 3.76 -4.76
C PHE A 165 -14.19 3.10 -3.39
N SER A 166 -14.78 3.78 -2.44
CA SER A 166 -14.97 3.26 -1.08
C SER A 166 -15.97 2.08 -0.98
N THR A 167 -16.53 1.61 -2.09
CA THR A 167 -17.59 0.60 -2.16
C THR A 167 -17.26 -0.68 -1.39
N ASN A 168 -16.09 -1.28 -1.66
CA ASN A 168 -15.68 -2.52 -0.98
C ASN A 168 -15.47 -2.30 0.51
N MET A 169 -14.89 -1.18 0.91
CA MET A 169 -14.64 -0.86 2.33
C MET A 169 -15.94 -0.58 3.10
N ALA A 170 -16.89 0.13 2.51
CA ALA A 170 -18.19 0.35 3.12
C ALA A 170 -18.96 -0.97 3.30
N ARG A 171 -18.96 -1.81 2.27
CA ARG A 171 -19.58 -3.15 2.35
C ARG A 171 -18.88 -4.05 3.35
N LEU A 172 -17.54 -3.99 3.44
CA LEU A 172 -16.77 -4.72 4.44
C LEU A 172 -17.18 -4.32 5.87
N VAL A 173 -17.21 -3.03 6.18
CA VAL A 173 -17.58 -2.53 7.51
C VAL A 173 -19.00 -2.94 7.89
N ASP A 174 -19.92 -2.99 6.92
CA ASP A 174 -21.33 -3.34 7.14
C ASP A 174 -21.61 -4.86 7.04
N SER A 175 -20.60 -5.68 6.71
CA SER A 175 -20.79 -7.12 6.56
C SER A 175 -21.09 -7.79 7.91
N PRO A 176 -22.09 -8.71 7.97
CA PRO A 176 -22.39 -9.46 9.18
C PRO A 176 -21.33 -10.54 9.46
N PRO A 177 -21.35 -11.14 10.64
CA PRO A 177 -20.65 -12.39 10.90
C PRO A 177 -21.05 -13.48 9.89
N ASP A 178 -20.11 -14.32 9.49
CA ASP A 178 -20.32 -15.39 8.53
C ASP A 178 -19.43 -16.62 8.86
N GLU A 179 -19.38 -17.59 7.92
CA GLU A 179 -18.56 -18.80 8.05
C GLU A 179 -17.03 -18.51 8.01
N ILE A 180 -16.62 -17.36 7.48
CA ILE A 180 -15.21 -16.95 7.43
C ILE A 180 -14.79 -16.42 8.79
N SER A 181 -15.65 -15.64 9.46
CA SER A 181 -15.34 -15.03 10.76
C SER A 181 -16.61 -14.79 11.56
N PRO A 182 -16.61 -15.15 12.88
CA PRO A 182 -17.70 -14.83 13.78
C PRO A 182 -17.80 -13.34 14.12
N LEU A 183 -16.84 -12.52 13.69
CA LEU A 183 -16.86 -11.07 13.87
C LEU A 183 -17.61 -10.41 12.71
N SER A 184 -18.38 -9.37 13.01
CA SER A 184 -18.84 -8.44 11.99
C SER A 184 -17.65 -7.81 11.25
N GLY A 185 -17.87 -7.28 10.05
CA GLY A 185 -16.78 -6.65 9.30
C GLY A 185 -16.13 -5.50 10.06
N ARG A 186 -16.92 -4.68 10.77
CA ARG A 186 -16.39 -3.60 11.61
C ARG A 186 -15.50 -4.10 12.75
N GLU A 187 -15.92 -5.17 13.43
CA GLU A 187 -15.12 -5.78 14.50
C GLU A 187 -13.86 -6.43 13.96
N LEU A 188 -13.96 -7.07 12.77
CA LEU A 188 -12.82 -7.69 12.10
C LEU A 188 -11.78 -6.64 11.68
N VAL A 189 -12.22 -5.54 11.08
CA VAL A 189 -11.36 -4.40 10.74
C VAL A 189 -10.73 -3.79 12.00
N ALA A 190 -11.53 -3.52 13.05
CA ALA A 190 -11.02 -2.98 14.30
C ALA A 190 -9.93 -3.85 14.94
N ARG A 191 -10.04 -5.15 14.77
CA ARG A 191 -9.09 -6.11 15.34
C ARG A 191 -7.83 -6.30 14.51
N LYS A 192 -7.97 -6.31 13.17
CA LYS A 192 -6.91 -6.74 12.25
C LYS A 192 -6.15 -5.59 11.57
N CYS A 193 -6.84 -4.47 11.34
CA CYS A 193 -6.26 -3.36 10.60
C CYS A 193 -5.65 -2.32 11.54
N ARG A 194 -4.43 -1.89 11.21
CA ARG A 194 -3.77 -0.79 11.92
C ARG A 194 -3.95 0.56 11.24
N LEU A 195 -4.23 0.57 9.92
CA LEU A 195 -4.30 1.78 9.11
C LEU A 195 -5.13 1.55 7.86
N LEU A 196 -5.95 2.54 7.51
CA LEU A 196 -6.49 2.75 6.18
C LEU A 196 -5.74 3.93 5.52
N SER A 197 -4.95 3.65 4.46
CA SER A 197 -4.36 4.66 3.59
C SER A 197 -5.24 4.80 2.36
N ILE A 198 -5.90 5.95 2.18
CA ILE A 198 -6.92 6.09 1.15
C ILE A 198 -6.65 7.29 0.22
N MET A 199 -6.72 7.06 -1.10
CA MET A 199 -6.79 8.14 -2.07
C MET A 199 -8.25 8.62 -2.17
N ALA A 200 -8.57 9.69 -1.46
CA ALA A 200 -9.92 10.23 -1.43
C ALA A 200 -9.94 11.69 -0.93
N GLY A 201 -10.77 12.47 -1.57
CA GLY A 201 -11.06 13.83 -1.16
C GLY A 201 -10.09 14.88 -1.69
N ASN A 202 -10.33 16.10 -1.29
CA ASN A 202 -9.53 17.27 -1.69
C ASN A 202 -9.44 18.24 -0.51
N TYR A 203 -8.24 18.41 0.03
CA TYR A 203 -7.94 19.23 1.22
C TYR A 203 -7.17 20.50 0.86
N GLY A 204 -6.95 20.74 -0.44
CA GLY A 204 -6.24 21.91 -0.94
C GLY A 204 -6.94 23.25 -0.56
N ALA A 205 -6.15 24.32 -0.57
CA ALA A 205 -6.67 25.67 -0.32
C ALA A 205 -7.46 26.21 -1.53
N GLY A 206 -8.44 27.08 -1.27
CA GLY A 206 -9.23 27.76 -2.29
C GLY A 206 -10.50 27.01 -2.71
N GLN A 207 -10.97 27.24 -3.95
CA GLN A 207 -12.16 26.59 -4.47
C GLN A 207 -11.86 25.14 -4.82
N ARG A 208 -12.45 24.22 -4.06
CA ARG A 208 -12.30 22.77 -4.25
C ARG A 208 -13.43 22.22 -5.13
N LYS A 209 -13.11 21.18 -5.87
CA LYS A 209 -14.08 20.35 -6.59
C LYS A 209 -14.22 19.01 -5.89
N PRO A 210 -15.38 18.36 -6.02
CA PRO A 210 -15.51 16.95 -5.60
C PRO A 210 -14.39 16.10 -6.20
N GLU A 211 -13.76 15.30 -5.37
CA GLU A 211 -12.76 14.35 -5.82
C GLU A 211 -13.50 13.13 -6.43
N TYR A 212 -12.89 12.51 -7.45
CA TYR A 212 -13.56 11.52 -8.30
C TYR A 212 -14.03 10.29 -7.52
N ASN A 213 -13.18 9.68 -6.71
CA ASN A 213 -13.52 8.47 -5.95
C ASN A 213 -14.65 8.72 -4.94
N VAL A 214 -14.63 9.88 -4.29
CA VAL A 214 -15.71 10.33 -3.39
C VAL A 214 -16.99 10.60 -4.16
N HIS A 215 -16.90 11.26 -5.32
CA HIS A 215 -18.07 11.65 -6.11
C HIS A 215 -18.80 10.45 -6.73
N VAL A 216 -18.05 9.46 -7.23
CA VAL A 216 -18.63 8.30 -7.93
C VAL A 216 -19.43 7.40 -6.99
N ASP A 217 -18.95 7.20 -5.74
CA ASP A 217 -19.70 6.48 -4.71
C ASP A 217 -19.76 7.26 -3.41
N LEU A 218 -20.51 8.37 -3.45
CA LEU A 218 -20.67 9.29 -2.32
C LEU A 218 -21.16 8.59 -1.04
N ALA A 219 -22.11 7.67 -1.19
CA ALA A 219 -22.68 6.95 -0.05
C ALA A 219 -21.63 6.07 0.63
N ALA A 220 -20.84 5.34 -0.15
CA ALA A 220 -19.77 4.50 0.38
C ALA A 220 -18.64 5.33 0.99
N ALA A 221 -18.22 6.42 0.34
CA ALA A 221 -17.20 7.33 0.88
C ALA A 221 -17.62 7.92 2.24
N ARG A 222 -18.84 8.41 2.34
CA ARG A 222 -19.42 8.91 3.59
C ARG A 222 -19.43 7.81 4.66
N ARG A 223 -19.90 6.62 4.31
CA ARG A 223 -19.98 5.48 5.21
C ARG A 223 -18.61 5.09 5.78
N VAL A 224 -17.57 5.08 4.95
CA VAL A 224 -16.21 4.77 5.40
C VAL A 224 -15.73 5.80 6.43
N TYR A 225 -15.82 7.10 6.14
CA TYR A 225 -15.38 8.12 7.10
C TYR A 225 -16.20 8.14 8.41
N GLU A 226 -17.45 7.74 8.36
CA GLU A 226 -18.31 7.69 9.57
C GLU A 226 -18.10 6.44 10.42
N ALA A 227 -17.81 5.30 9.79
CA ALA A 227 -17.87 4.00 10.48
C ALA A 227 -16.55 3.28 10.62
N TRP A 228 -15.49 3.72 9.93
CA TRP A 228 -14.20 3.04 9.94
C TRP A 228 -13.59 3.08 11.35
N PRO A 229 -13.22 1.92 11.95
CA PRO A 229 -12.87 1.88 13.36
C PRO A 229 -11.38 2.13 13.66
N THR A 230 -10.53 2.27 12.67
CA THR A 230 -9.09 2.45 12.85
C THR A 230 -8.60 3.74 12.18
N PRO A 231 -7.36 4.20 12.42
CA PRO A 231 -6.85 5.42 11.81
C PRO A 231 -6.99 5.46 10.29
N ILE A 232 -7.40 6.63 9.76
CA ILE A 232 -7.46 6.93 8.33
C ILE A 232 -6.43 8.01 8.01
N VAL A 233 -5.61 7.77 6.97
CA VAL A 233 -4.76 8.79 6.36
C VAL A 233 -5.12 8.92 4.88
N ALA A 234 -5.68 10.08 4.53
CA ALA A 234 -6.10 10.37 3.17
C ALA A 234 -4.99 11.05 2.37
N SER A 235 -4.72 10.56 1.16
CA SER A 235 -3.99 11.29 0.14
C SER A 235 -5.02 12.04 -0.71
N GLY A 236 -5.03 13.37 -0.62
CA GLY A 236 -6.00 14.18 -1.33
C GLY A 236 -5.62 14.40 -2.80
N PHE A 237 -6.60 14.87 -3.59
CA PHE A 237 -6.43 15.22 -5.00
C PHE A 237 -5.22 16.12 -5.24
N GLU A 238 -4.98 17.10 -4.38
CA GLU A 238 -3.89 18.08 -4.48
C GLU A 238 -2.50 17.44 -4.36
N ILE A 239 -2.37 16.31 -3.66
CA ILE A 239 -1.09 15.61 -3.44
C ILE A 239 -0.63 14.96 -4.75
N GLY A 240 -1.47 14.11 -5.34
CA GLY A 240 -1.12 13.46 -6.61
C GLY A 240 -0.98 14.44 -7.76
N LEU A 241 -1.78 15.52 -7.77
CA LEU A 241 -1.67 16.60 -8.75
C LEU A 241 -0.31 17.33 -8.67
N ALA A 242 0.23 17.52 -7.48
CA ALA A 242 1.52 18.17 -7.27
C ALA A 242 2.72 17.28 -7.64
N ILE A 243 2.53 15.94 -7.66
CA ILE A 243 3.57 14.97 -7.91
C ILE A 243 3.22 14.21 -9.19
N THR A 244 3.94 14.46 -10.28
CA THR A 244 3.67 13.80 -11.57
C THR A 244 4.70 12.72 -11.87
N TYR A 245 4.24 11.61 -12.43
CA TYR A 245 5.09 10.57 -13.00
C TYR A 245 5.54 11.01 -14.40
N PRO A 246 6.86 11.10 -14.68
CA PRO A 246 7.36 11.67 -15.92
C PRO A 246 7.22 10.72 -17.10
N ALA A 247 6.85 11.27 -18.26
CA ALA A 247 6.79 10.53 -19.53
C ALA A 247 8.13 9.89 -19.90
N GLU A 248 9.23 10.56 -19.59
CA GLU A 248 10.59 10.06 -19.87
C GLU A 248 10.85 8.71 -19.24
N SER A 249 10.35 8.45 -18.02
CA SER A 249 10.51 7.15 -17.38
C SER A 249 9.77 6.06 -18.16
N ILE A 250 8.55 6.31 -18.62
CA ILE A 250 7.80 5.36 -19.45
C ILE A 250 8.55 5.05 -20.76
N LEU A 251 9.17 6.05 -21.32
CA LEU A 251 9.91 5.94 -22.60
C LEU A 251 11.29 5.31 -22.46
N ALA A 252 11.89 5.30 -21.27
CA ALA A 252 13.29 4.87 -21.08
C ALA A 252 13.45 3.68 -20.13
N ASP A 253 12.72 3.63 -19.02
CA ASP A 253 13.07 2.75 -17.89
C ASP A 253 12.41 1.37 -17.97
N TYR A 254 11.44 1.15 -18.88
CA TYR A 254 10.70 -0.10 -19.03
C TYR A 254 11.20 -1.02 -20.16
N HIS A 255 12.28 -0.63 -20.85
CA HIS A 255 12.81 -1.35 -22.02
C HIS A 255 13.60 -2.63 -21.69
N TYR A 256 13.68 -3.02 -20.42
CA TYR A 256 14.29 -4.28 -20.02
C TYR A 256 13.50 -5.53 -20.47
N VAL A 257 12.25 -5.33 -20.90
CA VAL A 257 11.44 -6.35 -21.60
C VAL A 257 10.80 -5.75 -22.84
N ARG A 258 10.50 -6.61 -23.82
CA ARG A 258 9.86 -6.18 -25.08
C ARG A 258 8.44 -5.63 -24.85
N HIS A 259 7.69 -6.27 -23.98
CA HIS A 259 6.32 -5.94 -23.64
C HIS A 259 6.20 -5.80 -22.13
N HIS A 260 5.79 -4.63 -21.68
CA HIS A 260 5.61 -4.34 -20.27
C HIS A 260 4.17 -3.88 -20.00
N PRO A 261 3.38 -4.58 -19.16
CA PRO A 261 1.96 -4.29 -19.02
C PRO A 261 1.67 -2.87 -18.51
N LEU A 262 2.56 -2.30 -17.67
CA LEU A 262 2.37 -0.93 -17.14
C LEU A 262 2.69 0.14 -18.19
N SER A 263 3.79 0.01 -18.93
CA SER A 263 4.16 1.00 -19.93
C SER A 263 3.22 0.96 -21.15
N GLU A 264 2.76 -0.24 -21.56
CA GLU A 264 1.74 -0.36 -22.60
C GLU A 264 0.39 0.23 -22.16
N ALA A 265 -0.03 0.00 -20.89
CA ALA A 265 -1.23 0.63 -20.32
C ALA A 265 -1.13 2.16 -20.34
N TYR A 266 0.02 2.69 -19.93
CA TYR A 266 0.27 4.13 -19.91
C TYR A 266 0.20 4.73 -21.32
N ALA A 267 0.79 4.09 -22.30
CA ALA A 267 0.76 4.54 -23.70
C ALA A 267 -0.64 4.46 -24.34
N LEU A 268 -1.49 3.53 -23.88
CA LEU A 268 -2.88 3.42 -24.32
C LEU A 268 -3.81 4.43 -23.63
N TYR A 269 -3.46 4.87 -22.43
CA TYR A 269 -4.32 5.76 -21.65
C TYR A 269 -4.46 7.15 -22.27
N LEU A 270 -3.34 7.78 -22.68
CA LEU A 270 -3.30 9.05 -23.39
C LEU A 270 -2.17 9.05 -24.44
N PRO A 271 -2.26 9.88 -25.48
CA PRO A 271 -1.16 10.04 -26.46
C PRO A 271 0.13 10.49 -25.76
N MET A 272 1.20 9.70 -25.96
CA MET A 272 2.55 10.03 -25.48
C MET A 272 3.19 11.20 -26.25
N PRO A 273 4.10 12.00 -25.62
CA PRO A 273 4.49 11.98 -24.21
C PRO A 273 3.54 12.81 -23.33
N TYR A 274 3.30 12.37 -22.11
CA TYR A 274 2.58 13.14 -21.08
C TYR A 274 3.02 12.73 -19.66
N ASP A 275 3.01 13.67 -18.73
CA ASP A 275 3.22 13.38 -17.31
C ASP A 275 1.88 13.10 -16.64
N ARG A 276 1.80 12.07 -15.79
CA ARG A 276 0.56 11.71 -15.10
C ARG A 276 0.67 12.02 -13.61
N PRO A 277 -0.32 12.70 -13.01
CA PRO A 277 -0.43 12.76 -11.56
C PRO A 277 -0.40 11.38 -10.91
N THR A 278 0.14 11.30 -9.68
CA THR A 278 0.44 10.04 -8.98
C THR A 278 -0.46 9.83 -7.76
N TRP A 279 -1.75 10.08 -7.90
CA TRP A 279 -2.70 10.02 -6.79
C TRP A 279 -2.61 8.72 -5.99
N ASP A 280 -2.62 7.59 -6.68
CA ASP A 280 -2.66 6.26 -6.09
C ASP A 280 -1.31 5.84 -5.51
N LEU A 281 -0.23 6.16 -6.25
CA LEU A 281 1.13 5.82 -5.85
C LEU A 281 1.50 6.47 -4.51
N THR A 282 0.97 7.67 -4.23
CA THR A 282 1.26 8.40 -2.98
C THR A 282 0.65 7.70 -1.77
N SER A 283 -0.56 7.14 -1.89
CA SER A 283 -1.19 6.34 -0.83
C SER A 283 -0.40 5.07 -0.55
N VAL A 284 0.10 4.38 -1.59
CA VAL A 284 0.97 3.19 -1.47
C VAL A 284 2.27 3.54 -0.76
N LEU A 285 2.95 4.59 -1.22
CA LEU A 285 4.26 4.98 -0.67
C LEU A 285 4.15 5.35 0.81
N TYR A 286 3.11 6.09 1.19
CA TYR A 286 2.86 6.43 2.59
C TYR A 286 2.58 5.17 3.43
N ALA A 287 1.71 4.28 2.95
CA ALA A 287 1.32 3.06 3.66
C ALA A 287 2.52 2.18 4.07
N VAL A 288 3.53 2.09 3.19
CA VAL A 288 4.70 1.23 3.41
C VAL A 288 5.86 1.99 4.07
N ARG A 289 6.00 3.29 3.79
CA ARG A 289 7.13 4.11 4.25
C ARG A 289 6.71 5.36 5.01
N PRO A 290 5.82 5.28 6.03
CA PRO A 290 5.26 6.46 6.71
C PRO A 290 6.33 7.30 7.41
N GLU A 291 7.40 6.68 7.91
CA GLU A 291 8.45 7.34 8.70
C GLU A 291 9.63 7.88 7.85
N ARG A 292 9.57 7.72 6.52
CA ARG A 292 10.67 8.16 5.64
C ARG A 292 10.67 9.67 5.35
N GLY A 293 9.71 10.44 5.90
CA GLY A 293 9.61 11.88 5.70
C GLY A 293 9.27 12.29 4.27
N TYR A 294 8.64 11.41 3.50
CA TYR A 294 8.13 11.72 2.16
C TYR A 294 6.96 12.70 2.19
N PHE A 295 6.15 12.63 3.25
CA PHE A 295 4.96 13.46 3.42
C PHE A 295 4.95 14.12 4.79
N GLY A 296 4.32 15.30 4.87
CA GLY A 296 3.79 15.85 6.11
C GLY A 296 2.37 15.31 6.35
N LEU A 297 1.85 15.59 7.54
CA LEU A 297 0.51 15.17 7.95
C LEU A 297 -0.24 16.34 8.55
N SER A 298 -1.54 16.44 8.28
CA SER A 298 -2.42 17.34 9.02
C SER A 298 -2.43 17.02 10.52
N PRO A 299 -2.91 17.90 11.39
CA PRO A 299 -3.30 17.49 12.74
C PRO A 299 -4.32 16.34 12.71
N TRP A 300 -4.42 15.59 13.79
CA TRP A 300 -5.53 14.64 13.97
C TRP A 300 -6.88 15.38 13.96
N GLY A 301 -7.91 14.72 13.47
CA GLY A 301 -9.24 15.31 13.37
C GLY A 301 -10.26 14.31 12.83
N THR A 302 -11.37 14.83 12.36
CA THR A 302 -12.44 14.09 11.71
C THR A 302 -12.64 14.59 10.30
N ILE A 303 -12.62 13.69 9.32
CA ILE A 303 -12.98 13.98 7.93
C ILE A 303 -14.46 13.63 7.76
N THR A 304 -15.22 14.55 7.17
CA THR A 304 -16.61 14.35 6.79
C THR A 304 -16.81 14.63 5.31
N VAL A 305 -17.85 14.04 4.73
CA VAL A 305 -18.19 14.21 3.31
C VAL A 305 -19.56 14.85 3.20
N GLY A 306 -19.63 16.05 2.59
CA GLY A 306 -20.87 16.80 2.38
C GLY A 306 -21.76 16.21 1.29
N ASP A 307 -23.00 16.71 1.18
CA ASP A 307 -23.93 16.31 0.10
C ASP A 307 -23.43 16.75 -1.29
N ASP A 308 -22.55 17.73 -1.33
CA ASP A 308 -21.85 18.22 -2.51
C ASP A 308 -20.61 17.40 -2.87
N ALA A 309 -20.38 16.27 -2.18
CA ALA A 309 -19.20 15.40 -2.28
C ALA A 309 -17.86 16.11 -1.94
N LEU A 310 -17.89 17.26 -1.28
CA LEU A 310 -16.68 17.89 -0.76
C LEU A 310 -16.29 17.24 0.57
N THR A 311 -14.99 17.08 0.76
CA THR A 311 -14.41 16.58 2.02
C THR A 311 -14.03 17.75 2.92
N HIS A 312 -14.33 17.63 4.20
CA HIS A 312 -14.01 18.61 5.23
C HIS A 312 -13.23 17.95 6.36
N HIS A 313 -12.15 18.57 6.80
CA HIS A 313 -11.39 18.12 7.95
C HIS A 313 -11.54 19.09 9.10
N ALA A 314 -12.01 18.62 10.23
CA ALA A 314 -12.11 19.35 11.49
C ALA A 314 -11.06 18.82 12.47
N PRO A 315 -10.03 19.61 12.85
CA PRO A 315 -9.04 19.19 13.84
C PRO A 315 -9.68 18.86 15.20
N SER A 316 -9.27 17.74 15.79
CA SER A 316 -9.73 17.26 17.10
C SER A 316 -8.69 16.34 17.72
N SER A 317 -8.46 16.43 19.02
CA SER A 317 -7.58 15.51 19.76
C SER A 317 -8.09 14.06 19.77
N ASP A 318 -9.39 13.88 19.66
CA ASP A 318 -10.05 12.58 19.71
C ASP A 318 -10.34 12.00 18.32
N GLY A 319 -9.98 12.76 17.26
CA GLY A 319 -10.14 12.34 15.87
C GLY A 319 -9.12 11.28 15.46
N GLN A 320 -9.51 10.43 14.52
CA GLN A 320 -8.66 9.35 13.99
C GLN A 320 -8.32 9.54 12.50
N HIS A 321 -8.61 10.71 11.92
CA HIS A 321 -8.39 10.99 10.52
C HIS A 321 -7.33 12.07 10.34
N ARG A 322 -6.49 11.87 9.33
CA ARG A 322 -5.48 12.85 8.87
C ARG A 322 -5.47 12.86 7.34
N TYR A 323 -4.83 13.84 6.77
CA TYR A 323 -4.50 13.87 5.35
C TYR A 323 -3.03 14.24 5.13
N LEU A 324 -2.49 13.81 3.98
CA LEU A 324 -1.11 14.06 3.59
C LEU A 324 -0.93 15.52 3.19
N THR A 325 0.26 16.04 3.47
CA THR A 325 0.74 17.34 2.96
C THR A 325 2.12 17.17 2.34
N VAL A 326 2.51 18.03 1.43
CA VAL A 326 3.84 18.02 0.81
C VAL A 326 4.46 19.40 0.72
N THR A 327 5.77 19.47 0.91
CA THR A 327 6.60 20.62 0.58
C THR A 327 7.21 20.46 -0.82
N ALA A 328 7.78 21.54 -1.38
CA ALA A 328 8.47 21.45 -2.67
C ALA A 328 9.62 20.43 -2.68
N GLU A 329 10.35 20.30 -1.57
CA GLU A 329 11.43 19.30 -1.43
C GLU A 329 10.87 17.88 -1.37
N GLN A 330 9.76 17.68 -0.65
CA GLN A 330 9.10 16.36 -0.59
C GLN A 330 8.54 15.94 -1.95
N ILE A 331 7.99 16.86 -2.75
CA ILE A 331 7.53 16.58 -4.12
C ILE A 331 8.65 15.96 -4.96
N VAL A 332 9.85 16.55 -4.95
CA VAL A 332 11.00 16.01 -5.71
C VAL A 332 11.39 14.63 -5.20
N ARG A 333 11.53 14.46 -3.89
CA ARG A 333 11.92 13.18 -3.28
C ARG A 333 10.90 12.08 -3.53
N VAL A 334 9.61 12.39 -3.45
CA VAL A 334 8.54 11.42 -3.72
C VAL A 334 8.55 11.02 -5.19
N ARG A 335 8.65 11.99 -6.12
CA ARG A 335 8.75 11.70 -7.55
C ARG A 335 9.91 10.75 -7.88
N GLU A 336 11.12 11.03 -7.37
CA GLU A 336 12.29 10.17 -7.57
C GLU A 336 12.06 8.76 -7.02
N ALA A 337 11.49 8.64 -5.82
CA ALA A 337 11.18 7.35 -5.22
C ALA A 337 10.16 6.56 -6.04
N LEU A 338 9.09 7.22 -6.53
CA LEU A 338 8.04 6.59 -7.33
C LEU A 338 8.56 6.13 -8.69
N VAL A 339 9.39 6.94 -9.36
CA VAL A 339 10.02 6.56 -10.63
C VAL A 339 10.87 5.31 -10.46
N GLN A 340 11.75 5.29 -9.46
CA GLN A 340 12.62 4.13 -9.18
C GLN A 340 11.84 2.86 -8.81
N LEU A 341 10.71 3.02 -8.10
CA LEU A 341 9.90 1.87 -7.67
C LEU A 341 9.04 1.34 -8.82
N ALA A 342 8.28 2.19 -9.52
CA ALA A 342 7.36 1.74 -10.55
C ALA A 342 8.09 1.13 -11.77
N SER A 343 9.30 1.60 -12.08
CA SER A 343 10.12 1.08 -13.19
C SER A 343 11.02 -0.09 -12.80
N GLN A 344 11.02 -0.52 -11.53
CA GLN A 344 11.87 -1.62 -11.06
C GLN A 344 11.51 -2.92 -11.79
N PRO A 345 12.49 -3.62 -12.41
CA PRO A 345 12.26 -4.94 -12.99
C PRO A 345 11.74 -5.95 -11.97
N PRO A 346 10.95 -6.95 -12.40
CA PRO A 346 10.64 -8.09 -11.56
C PRO A 346 11.91 -8.73 -11.02
N CYS A 347 11.94 -9.14 -9.75
CA CYS A 347 13.02 -9.97 -9.25
C CYS A 347 12.92 -11.32 -9.96
N THR A 348 13.88 -11.64 -10.82
CA THR A 348 14.10 -13.01 -11.25
C THR A 348 14.52 -13.79 -10.01
N GLY A 349 13.62 -14.62 -9.47
CA GLY A 349 13.97 -15.55 -8.42
C GLY A 349 15.22 -16.30 -8.87
N GLY A 350 16.30 -16.23 -8.10
CA GLY A 350 17.46 -17.08 -8.33
C GLY A 350 16.99 -18.53 -8.32
N GLU A 351 17.20 -19.22 -9.44
CA GLU A 351 17.12 -20.67 -9.55
C GLU A 351 18.13 -21.33 -8.61
#